data_b82736ef0422eebc583b83e21d77d565
#
_entry.id   b82736ef0422eebc583b83e21d77d565
#
_cell.length_a   1.000
_cell.length_b   1.000
_cell.length_c   1.000
_cell.angle_alpha   90.00
_cell.angle_beta   90.00
_cell.angle_gamma   90.00
#
_symmetry.space_group_name_H-M   'P 1'
#
loop_
_entity.id
_entity.type
_entity.pdbx_description
1 polymer ?
#
loop_
_entity_poly.entity_id
_entity_poly.type
_entity_poly.pdbx_seq_one_letter_code
_entity_poly.pdbx_strand_id
1 'polypeptide(L)'
;MKKLIAGLALCSVAALAETWSGTVVDVMCKNNDLANHTRDCAISCSRSGYGIVLADGKFIKFDEKGNAKALAALKASSKDKDLKAKVTGTMKEDVIQVESLQLE
;
A
#
# COMPACT_ATOMS: atom_id res chain seq x y z
N MET A 1 -29.06 -19.88 -17.44
CA MET A 1 -28.86 -19.33 -17.19
C MET A 1 -28.74 -18.71 -16.97
N LYS A 2 -28.65 -18.78 -17.14
CA LYS A 2 -28.30 -18.08 -16.85
C LYS A 2 -27.95 -17.39 -16.47
N LYS A 3 -27.77 -17.42 -16.41
CA LYS A 3 -27.27 -16.66 -15.95
C LYS A 3 -26.72 -16.15 -15.61
N LEU A 4 -26.44 -16.25 -15.62
CA LEU A 4 -25.82 -15.57 -15.19
C LEU A 4 -25.39 -15.00 -15.08
N ILE A 5 -25.45 -15.26 -15.41
CA ILE A 5 -24.92 -14.57 -15.34
C ILE A 5 -24.79 -13.70 -15.16
N ALA A 6 -24.76 -13.79 -15.43
CA ALA A 6 -24.42 -12.93 -15.38
C ALA A 6 -24.27 -12.21 -14.74
N GLY A 7 -24.22 -12.09 -14.47
CA GLY A 7 -23.80 -11.35 -13.86
C GLY A 7 -23.30 -11.15 -13.31
N LEU A 8 -23.02 -11.40 -13.24
CA LEU A 8 -22.24 -11.11 -12.73
C LEU A 8 -21.63 -10.62 -12.83
N ALA A 9 -21.74 -11.04 -13.12
CA ALA A 9 -20.74 -10.39 -13.37
C ALA A 9 -20.64 -9.02 -13.34
N LEU A 10 -20.94 -8.75 -13.36
CA LEU A 10 -20.76 -7.63 -13.34
C LEU A 10 -20.32 -6.79 -12.53
N CYS A 11 -20.45 -6.62 -12.23
CA CYS A 11 -20.02 -5.75 -11.22
C CYS A 11 -18.70 -6.11 -10.71
N SER A 12 -18.39 -7.27 -10.72
CA SER A 12 -17.10 -7.72 -10.31
C SER A 12 -16.02 -7.09 -11.13
N VAL A 13 -16.32 -6.73 -12.32
CA VAL A 13 -15.34 -6.09 -13.19
C VAL A 13 -14.89 -4.77 -12.60
N ALA A 14 -15.82 -4.00 -12.09
CA ALA A 14 -15.50 -2.70 -11.52
C ALA A 14 -14.69 -2.83 -10.23
N ALA A 15 -14.70 -3.99 -9.63
CA ALA A 15 -14.02 -4.22 -8.37
C ALA A 15 -12.68 -4.92 -8.55
N LEU A 16 -12.11 -4.91 -9.74
CA LEU A 16 -10.83 -5.57 -9.97
C LEU A 16 -9.75 -4.92 -9.14
N ALA A 17 -9.10 -5.74 -8.32
CA ALA A 17 -7.97 -5.30 -7.53
C ALA A 17 -6.72 -5.27 -8.38
N GLU A 18 -5.83 -4.34 -8.05
CA GLU A 18 -4.52 -4.24 -8.67
C GLU A 18 -3.47 -4.47 -7.61
N THR A 19 -2.26 -4.81 -8.07
CA THR A 19 -1.13 -5.00 -7.17
C THR A 19 -0.02 -4.03 -7.54
N TRP A 20 0.49 -3.33 -6.54
CA TRP A 20 1.61 -2.41 -6.69
C TRP A 20 2.79 -2.93 -5.88
N SER A 21 3.99 -2.77 -6.43
CA SER A 21 5.23 -3.12 -5.74
C SER A 21 6.06 -1.87 -5.59
N GLY A 22 6.65 -1.68 -4.43
CA GLY A 22 7.47 -0.52 -4.19
C GLY A 22 7.94 -0.46 -2.75
N THR A 23 8.34 0.72 -2.31
CA THR A 23 8.86 0.94 -0.96
C THR A 23 7.81 1.65 -0.12
N VAL A 24 7.48 1.07 1.03
CA VAL A 24 6.56 1.70 1.98
C VAL A 24 7.30 2.82 2.70
N VAL A 25 6.69 4.00 2.73
CA VAL A 25 7.23 5.12 3.49
C VAL A 25 6.08 5.85 4.16
N ASP A 26 6.39 6.56 5.24
CA ASP A 26 5.44 7.50 5.81
C ASP A 26 5.42 8.76 4.96
N VAL A 27 4.29 9.47 4.99
CA VAL A 27 4.11 10.65 4.14
C VAL A 27 5.18 11.70 4.38
N MET A 28 5.64 11.83 5.62
CA MET A 28 6.65 12.83 5.97
C MET A 28 8.00 12.57 5.29
N CYS A 29 8.31 11.31 4.99
CA CYS A 29 9.61 10.93 4.46
C CYS A 29 9.59 10.47 3.01
N LYS A 30 8.53 10.77 2.28
CA LYS A 30 8.34 10.24 0.93
C LYS A 30 9.43 10.69 -0.05
N ASN A 31 10.14 11.78 0.24
CA ASN A 31 11.20 12.30 -0.61
C ASN A 31 12.60 11.97 -0.11
N ASN A 32 12.70 11.18 0.94
CA ASN A 32 13.99 10.82 1.50
C ASN A 32 14.61 9.65 0.76
N ASP A 33 15.85 9.31 1.13
CA ASP A 33 16.53 8.14 0.59
C ASP A 33 15.80 6.87 1.06
N LEU A 34 15.05 6.27 0.16
CA LEU A 34 14.16 5.17 0.51
C LEU A 34 14.91 3.92 0.93
N ALA A 35 16.07 3.68 0.36
CA ALA A 35 16.85 2.48 0.70
C ALA A 35 17.34 2.54 2.13
N ASN A 36 17.55 3.73 2.67
CA ASN A 36 18.06 3.93 4.02
C ASN A 36 16.99 4.39 5.01
N HIS A 37 15.75 4.52 4.56
CA HIS A 37 14.62 4.86 5.43
C HIS A 37 14.35 3.69 6.36
N THR A 38 14.40 3.94 7.66
CA THR A 38 14.35 2.86 8.64
C THR A 38 12.92 2.55 9.08
N ARG A 39 12.73 1.32 9.52
CA ARG A 39 11.46 0.88 10.09
C ARG A 39 11.07 1.74 11.29
N ASP A 40 12.04 2.03 12.15
CA ASP A 40 11.76 2.85 13.34
C ASP A 40 11.29 4.25 12.97
N CYS A 41 11.91 4.84 11.96
CA CYS A 41 11.49 6.15 11.47
C CYS A 41 10.07 6.10 10.93
N ALA A 42 9.76 5.07 10.15
CA ALA A 42 8.42 4.91 9.58
C ALA A 42 7.37 4.75 10.68
N ILE A 43 7.68 3.98 11.73
CA ILE A 43 6.76 3.80 12.85
C ILE A 43 6.59 5.10 13.62
N SER A 44 7.67 5.84 13.85
CA SER A 44 7.62 7.10 14.59
C SER A 44 6.74 8.13 13.91
N CYS A 45 6.68 8.11 12.59
CA CYS A 45 5.90 9.07 11.80
C CYS A 45 4.54 8.51 11.38
N SER A 46 4.02 7.52 12.09
CA SER A 46 2.78 6.84 11.72
C SER A 46 1.59 7.78 11.58
N ARG A 47 1.59 8.88 12.31
CA ARG A 47 0.47 9.83 12.24
C ARG A 47 0.31 10.49 10.88
N SER A 48 1.39 10.60 10.13
CA SER A 48 1.33 11.23 8.82
C SER A 48 0.68 10.32 7.78
N GLY A 49 0.50 9.04 8.10
CA GLY A 49 0.00 8.05 7.16
C GLY A 49 1.11 7.47 6.34
N TYR A 50 0.77 6.51 5.50
CA TYR A 50 1.72 5.76 4.70
C TYR A 50 1.34 5.77 3.24
N GLY A 51 2.26 5.37 2.41
CA GLY A 51 2.04 5.15 1.01
C GLY A 51 3.16 4.30 0.46
N ILE A 52 3.18 4.15 -0.85
CA ILE A 52 4.17 3.35 -1.55
C ILE A 52 4.82 4.20 -2.64
N VAL A 53 6.16 4.10 -2.74
CA VAL A 53 6.90 4.74 -3.81
C VAL A 53 7.24 3.66 -4.83
N LEU A 54 6.77 3.82 -6.04
CA LEU A 54 6.94 2.87 -7.12
C LEU A 54 8.34 3.02 -7.74
N ALA A 55 8.69 2.08 -8.61
CA ALA A 55 10.00 2.08 -9.26
C ALA A 55 10.28 3.36 -10.05
N ASP A 56 9.24 3.99 -10.58
CA ASP A 56 9.37 5.24 -11.34
C ASP A 56 9.44 6.47 -10.44
N GLY A 57 9.40 6.30 -9.13
CA GLY A 57 9.46 7.39 -8.17
C GLY A 57 8.12 7.96 -7.77
N LYS A 58 7.04 7.46 -8.35
CA LYS A 58 5.71 7.98 -8.03
C LYS A 58 5.27 7.51 -6.64
N PHE A 59 4.81 8.45 -5.82
CA PHE A 59 4.28 8.15 -4.50
C PHE A 59 2.76 8.04 -4.58
N ILE A 60 2.21 6.97 -4.00
CA ILE A 60 0.76 6.78 -3.93
C ILE A 60 0.38 6.55 -2.47
N LYS A 61 -0.51 7.38 -1.98
CA LYS A 61 -0.94 7.35 -0.59
C LYS A 61 -1.92 6.21 -0.35
N PHE A 62 -1.92 5.66 0.87
CA PHE A 62 -2.89 4.64 1.29
C PHE A 62 -4.09 5.29 1.97
N ASP A 63 -5.22 4.57 1.99
CA ASP A 63 -6.39 4.95 2.77
C ASP A 63 -6.13 4.61 4.25
N GLU A 64 -7.10 4.91 5.12
CA GLU A 64 -6.94 4.66 6.55
C GLU A 64 -6.69 3.18 6.86
N LYS A 65 -7.41 2.30 6.17
CA LYS A 65 -7.22 0.86 6.36
C LYS A 65 -5.80 0.45 5.97
N GLY A 66 -5.31 1.03 4.87
CA GLY A 66 -3.95 0.76 4.42
C GLY A 66 -2.91 1.29 5.40
N ASN A 67 -3.15 2.45 5.99
CA ASN A 67 -2.26 2.99 7.00
C ASN A 67 -2.16 2.05 8.20
N ALA A 68 -3.28 1.51 8.65
CA ALA A 68 -3.29 0.56 9.78
C ALA A 68 -2.55 -0.73 9.42
N LYS A 69 -2.76 -1.23 8.21
CA LYS A 69 -2.09 -2.45 7.76
C LYS A 69 -0.58 -2.24 7.62
N ALA A 70 -0.18 -1.07 7.12
CA ALA A 70 1.24 -0.75 6.97
C ALA A 70 1.91 -0.68 8.34
N LEU A 71 1.30 0.00 9.29
CA LEU A 71 1.86 0.11 10.64
C LEU A 71 1.98 -1.26 11.29
N ALA A 72 0.95 -2.10 11.17
CA ALA A 72 0.99 -3.45 11.74
C ALA A 72 2.09 -4.29 11.10
N ALA A 73 2.24 -4.20 9.78
CA ALA A 73 3.28 -4.94 9.07
C ALA A 73 4.68 -4.47 9.48
N LEU A 74 4.86 -3.17 9.64
CA LEU A 74 6.15 -2.61 10.07
C LEU A 74 6.50 -3.08 11.47
N LYS A 75 5.53 -3.08 12.37
CA LYS A 75 5.78 -3.53 13.74
C LYS A 75 6.11 -5.01 13.81
N ALA A 76 5.53 -5.80 12.92
CA ALA A 76 5.77 -7.24 12.89
C ALA A 76 7.03 -7.64 12.13
N SER A 77 7.59 -6.71 11.35
CA SER A 77 8.74 -7.00 10.49
C SER A 77 10.05 -6.97 11.27
N SER A 78 10.98 -7.81 10.86
CA SER A 78 12.34 -7.77 11.37
C SER A 78 13.27 -6.94 10.47
N LYS A 79 12.78 -6.41 9.36
CA LYS A 79 13.60 -5.58 8.48
C LYS A 79 13.79 -4.20 9.07
N ASP A 80 14.99 -3.69 9.03
CA ASP A 80 15.30 -2.36 9.55
C ASP A 80 15.12 -1.26 8.52
N LYS A 81 15.35 -1.57 7.25
CA LYS A 81 15.29 -0.58 6.18
C LYS A 81 15.00 -1.29 4.86
N ASP A 82 14.92 -0.52 3.77
CA ASP A 82 14.57 -1.04 2.44
C ASP A 82 13.22 -1.75 2.52
N LEU A 83 12.20 -0.99 2.91
CA LEU A 83 10.89 -1.52 3.30
C LEU A 83 10.01 -1.78 2.08
N LYS A 84 10.42 -2.73 1.26
CA LYS A 84 9.68 -3.08 0.06
C LYS A 84 8.46 -3.92 0.38
N ALA A 85 7.42 -3.70 -0.39
CA ALA A 85 6.15 -4.35 -0.13
C ALA A 85 5.36 -4.55 -1.41
N LYS A 86 4.40 -5.45 -1.33
CA LYS A 86 3.35 -5.59 -2.33
C LYS A 86 2.04 -5.19 -1.68
N VAL A 87 1.31 -4.35 -2.40
CA VAL A 87 0.03 -3.83 -1.93
C VAL A 87 -1.03 -4.17 -2.95
N THR A 88 -2.11 -4.76 -2.50
CA THR A 88 -3.25 -5.09 -3.36
C THR A 88 -4.45 -4.26 -2.92
N GLY A 89 -5.14 -3.70 -3.89
CA GLY A 89 -6.32 -2.90 -3.62
C GLY A 89 -6.84 -2.23 -4.87
N THR A 90 -7.57 -1.14 -4.69
CA THR A 90 -8.13 -0.38 -5.82
C THR A 90 -7.75 1.08 -5.69
N MET A 91 -7.50 1.72 -6.82
CA MET A 91 -7.18 3.14 -6.85
C MET A 91 -8.47 3.95 -6.84
N LYS A 92 -8.53 4.95 -5.98
CA LYS A 92 -9.66 5.88 -5.94
C LYS A 92 -9.14 7.25 -5.57
N GLU A 93 -9.28 8.21 -6.49
CA GLU A 93 -8.88 9.60 -6.25
C GLU A 93 -7.43 9.70 -5.80
N ASP A 94 -6.55 8.99 -6.49
CA ASP A 94 -5.10 9.00 -6.23
C ASP A 94 -4.70 8.38 -4.89
N VAL A 95 -5.62 7.64 -4.27
CA VAL A 95 -5.37 6.92 -3.02
C VAL A 95 -5.66 5.45 -3.25
N ILE A 96 -4.78 4.58 -2.78
CA ILE A 96 -5.02 3.15 -2.85
C ILE A 96 -5.91 2.75 -1.67
N GLN A 97 -7.06 2.16 -2.00
CA GLN A 97 -7.90 1.53 -0.99
C GLN A 97 -7.34 0.12 -0.79
N VAL A 98 -6.59 -0.05 0.27
CA VAL A 98 -5.77 -1.23 0.48
C VAL A 98 -6.61 -2.40 0.97
N GLU A 99 -6.51 -3.53 0.28
CA GLU A 99 -7.14 -4.78 0.71
C GLU A 99 -6.14 -5.63 1.46
N SER A 100 -4.90 -5.67 0.97
CA SER A 100 -3.83 -6.41 1.64
C SER A 100 -2.50 -5.73 1.40
N LEU A 101 -1.58 -5.92 2.34
CA LEU A 101 -0.25 -5.37 2.27
C LEU A 101 0.71 -6.38 2.86
N GLN A 102 1.79 -6.65 2.14
CA GLN A 102 2.77 -7.64 2.57
C GLN A 102 4.17 -7.07 2.38
N LEU A 103 4.93 -6.95 3.46
CA LEU A 103 6.33 -6.57 3.38
C LEU A 103 7.14 -7.75 2.88
N GLU A 104 8.08 -7.46 2.01
CA GLU A 104 8.95 -8.48 1.43
C GLU A 104 10.20 -8.71 2.26
#